data_b61df3d0eb468c9af58bf1c80dec7f01
#
_entry.id   b61df3d0eb468c9af58bf1c80dec7f01
#
_cell.length_a   1.000
_cell.length_b   1.000
_cell.length_c   1.000
_cell.angle_alpha   90.00
_cell.angle_beta   90.00
_cell.angle_gamma   90.00
#
_symmetry.space_group_name_H-M   'P 1'
#
loop_
_entity.id
_entity.type
_entity.pdbx_description
1 polymer ?
#
loop_
_entity_poly.entity_id
_entity_poly.type
_entity_poly.pdbx_seq_one_letter_code
_entity_poly.pdbx_strand_id
1 'polypeptide(L)'
;MDDSVEATLRDDPKMARLIDHHGPMSIEPAADPFARLCRSIISQQLSTASAASIHERFCDVVGDTVTPQTVLAADETRLRDAGLSRTKVEYLRAAARAFADEETDFTRAGLTDRSDSAVIDSLTTIRGVGEWTARMYLIFVLERPDVLPLGDLAVRRGIETLYADGDSLTRAEMREIAESWRPYRSRGTRYVWAAYEDD
;
A
#
# COMPACT_ATOMS: atom_id res chain seq x y z
N MET A 1 -12.79 -4.23 -18.26
CA MET A 1 -11.34 -3.96 -18.06
C MET A 1 -11.04 -2.73 -18.87
N ASP A 2 -10.27 -1.81 -18.34
CA ASP A 2 -10.13 -0.50 -18.98
C ASP A 2 -9.02 -0.57 -20.03
N ASP A 3 -9.39 -0.85 -21.28
CA ASP A 3 -8.47 -0.94 -22.43
C ASP A 3 -7.61 0.33 -22.58
N SER A 4 -8.08 1.46 -22.05
CA SER A 4 -7.37 2.73 -22.06
C SER A 4 -6.16 2.75 -21.14
N VAL A 5 -6.23 2.08 -19.97
CA VAL A 5 -5.13 1.99 -19.01
C VAL A 5 -3.96 1.22 -19.61
N GLU A 6 -4.24 0.04 -20.17
CA GLU A 6 -3.20 -0.79 -20.78
C GLU A 6 -2.62 -0.11 -22.04
N ALA A 7 -3.46 0.50 -22.86
CA ALA A 7 -2.99 1.24 -24.04
C ALA A 7 -1.98 2.31 -23.63
N THR A 8 -2.28 3.12 -22.60
CA THR A 8 -1.36 4.15 -22.09
C THR A 8 -0.06 3.55 -21.57
N LEU A 9 -0.15 2.49 -20.74
CA LEU A 9 1.06 1.87 -20.18
C LEU A 9 1.93 1.19 -21.25
N ARG A 10 1.34 0.72 -22.35
CA ARG A 10 2.06 0.11 -23.48
C ARG A 10 2.86 1.10 -24.32
N ASP A 11 2.67 2.41 -24.16
CA ASP A 11 3.54 3.43 -24.74
C ASP A 11 4.97 3.33 -24.18
N ASP A 12 5.14 2.75 -22.99
CA ASP A 12 6.43 2.40 -22.42
C ASP A 12 6.81 0.95 -22.81
N PRO A 13 7.91 0.73 -23.56
CA PRO A 13 8.30 -0.60 -24.04
C PRO A 13 8.58 -1.62 -22.92
N LYS A 14 9.02 -1.18 -21.73
CA LYS A 14 9.24 -2.07 -20.59
C LYS A 14 7.91 -2.48 -19.95
N MET A 15 6.98 -1.53 -19.80
CA MET A 15 5.61 -1.84 -19.35
C MET A 15 4.87 -2.73 -20.34
N ALA A 16 5.03 -2.53 -21.65
CA ALA A 16 4.42 -3.40 -22.65
C ALA A 16 4.84 -4.85 -22.46
N ARG A 17 6.13 -5.12 -22.20
CA ARG A 17 6.64 -6.47 -21.93
C ARG A 17 6.06 -7.07 -20.65
N LEU A 18 5.92 -6.27 -19.58
CA LEU A 18 5.31 -6.74 -18.33
C LEU A 18 3.83 -7.08 -18.53
N ILE A 19 3.10 -6.26 -19.30
CA ILE A 19 1.70 -6.54 -19.64
C ILE A 19 1.58 -7.84 -20.46
N ASP A 20 2.49 -8.05 -21.41
CA ASP A 20 2.51 -9.30 -22.21
C ASP A 20 2.84 -10.52 -21.37
N HIS A 21 3.71 -10.37 -20.35
CA HIS A 21 4.13 -11.47 -19.48
C HIS A 21 3.07 -11.83 -18.41
N HIS A 22 2.57 -10.82 -17.69
CA HIS A 22 1.65 -11.04 -16.56
C HIS A 22 0.17 -11.02 -16.95
N GLY A 23 -0.14 -10.57 -18.19
CA GLY A 23 -1.52 -10.28 -18.59
C GLY A 23 -2.08 -9.04 -17.91
N PRO A 24 -3.38 -8.78 -18.10
CA PRO A 24 -4.07 -7.67 -17.47
C PRO A 24 -4.07 -7.77 -15.94
N MET A 25 -3.57 -6.73 -15.26
CA MET A 25 -3.56 -6.67 -13.80
C MET A 25 -4.47 -5.55 -13.29
N SER A 26 -5.32 -5.85 -12.32
CA SER A 26 -6.12 -4.88 -11.57
C SER A 26 -5.53 -4.60 -10.20
N ILE A 27 -5.94 -3.49 -9.60
CA ILE A 27 -5.76 -3.24 -8.18
C ILE A 27 -7.12 -3.50 -7.56
N GLU A 28 -7.20 -4.56 -6.77
CA GLU A 28 -8.44 -4.88 -6.06
C GLU A 28 -8.60 -3.91 -4.88
N PRO A 29 -9.72 -3.16 -4.83
CA PRO A 29 -9.98 -2.25 -3.74
C PRO A 29 -10.20 -3.01 -2.44
N ALA A 30 -9.66 -2.49 -1.36
CA ALA A 30 -9.90 -3.05 -0.04
C ALA A 30 -11.36 -2.87 0.37
N ALA A 31 -12.00 -3.96 0.80
CA ALA A 31 -13.39 -3.91 1.27
C ALA A 31 -13.52 -3.06 2.55
N ASP A 32 -12.54 -3.12 3.44
CA ASP A 32 -12.52 -2.38 4.70
C ASP A 32 -11.26 -1.49 4.79
N PRO A 33 -11.44 -0.16 4.95
CA PRO A 33 -10.36 0.81 5.05
C PRO A 33 -9.46 0.60 6.26
N PHE A 34 -10.03 0.29 7.43
CA PHE A 34 -9.26 0.09 8.66
C PHE A 34 -8.45 -1.19 8.63
N ALA A 35 -9.06 -2.29 8.19
CA ALA A 35 -8.37 -3.56 8.02
C ALA A 35 -7.19 -3.43 7.03
N ARG A 36 -7.38 -2.66 5.94
CA ARG A 36 -6.30 -2.38 4.98
C ARG A 36 -5.16 -1.57 5.60
N LEU A 37 -5.48 -0.57 6.43
CA LEU A 37 -4.47 0.20 7.16
C LEU A 37 -3.68 -0.70 8.13
N CYS A 38 -4.38 -1.55 8.89
CA CYS A 38 -3.73 -2.54 9.78
C CYS A 38 -2.76 -3.44 9.00
N ARG A 39 -3.19 -3.96 7.85
CA ARG A 39 -2.32 -4.77 6.98
C ARG A 39 -1.08 -4.00 6.55
N SER A 40 -1.20 -2.73 6.18
CA SER A 40 -0.06 -1.89 5.80
C SER A 40 0.91 -1.67 6.97
N ILE A 41 0.41 -1.40 8.19
CA ILE A 41 1.23 -1.27 9.40
C ILE A 41 1.97 -2.57 9.70
N ILE A 42 1.30 -3.72 9.59
CA ILE A 42 1.91 -5.04 9.80
C ILE A 42 3.04 -5.28 8.78
N SER A 43 2.84 -4.88 7.54
CA SER A 43 3.80 -5.10 6.44
C SER A 43 5.05 -4.23 6.51
N GLN A 44 5.06 -3.15 7.31
CA GLN A 44 6.23 -2.28 7.42
C GLN A 44 7.51 -3.05 7.74
N GLN A 45 8.58 -2.85 6.94
CA GLN A 45 9.90 -3.44 7.13
C GLN A 45 9.92 -5.00 7.16
N LEU A 46 8.99 -5.63 6.48
CA LEU A 46 8.91 -7.09 6.35
C LEU A 46 8.89 -7.48 4.86
N SER A 47 9.32 -8.72 4.58
CA SER A 47 9.05 -9.35 3.30
C SER A 47 7.55 -9.68 3.16
N THR A 48 7.07 -9.81 1.93
CA THR A 48 5.67 -10.16 1.61
C THR A 48 5.23 -11.42 2.36
N ALA A 49 6.05 -12.47 2.34
CA ALA A 49 5.75 -13.75 3.01
C ALA A 49 5.65 -13.61 4.54
N SER A 50 6.60 -12.89 5.17
CA SER A 50 6.59 -12.65 6.62
C SER A 50 5.37 -11.81 7.02
N ALA A 51 5.06 -10.78 6.26
CA ALA A 51 3.90 -9.93 6.49
C ALA A 51 2.58 -10.70 6.39
N ALA A 52 2.44 -11.57 5.39
CA ALA A 52 1.26 -12.42 5.21
C ALA A 52 1.04 -13.35 6.41
N SER A 53 2.09 -14.05 6.85
CA SER A 53 2.02 -14.98 7.99
C SER A 53 1.70 -14.27 9.31
N ILE A 54 2.26 -13.08 9.55
CA ILE A 54 1.94 -12.30 10.76
C ILE A 54 0.50 -11.75 10.68
N HIS A 55 0.06 -11.31 9.51
CA HIS A 55 -1.30 -10.83 9.31
C HIS A 55 -2.35 -11.91 9.57
N GLU A 56 -2.11 -13.14 9.11
CA GLU A 56 -2.98 -14.29 9.37
C GLU A 56 -3.12 -14.51 10.88
N ARG A 57 -2.00 -14.64 11.61
CA ARG A 57 -2.03 -14.82 13.07
C ARG A 57 -2.64 -13.61 13.82
N PHE A 58 -2.47 -12.40 13.28
CA PHE A 58 -3.14 -11.21 13.82
C PHE A 58 -4.67 -11.35 13.69
N CYS A 59 -5.18 -11.81 12.55
CA CYS A 59 -6.60 -12.07 12.36
C CYS A 59 -7.12 -13.15 13.33
N ASP A 60 -6.34 -14.21 13.60
CA ASP A 60 -6.71 -15.23 14.60
C ASP A 60 -6.87 -14.64 16.00
N VAL A 61 -6.13 -13.57 16.34
CA VAL A 61 -6.22 -12.91 17.64
C VAL A 61 -7.40 -11.95 17.74
N VAL A 62 -7.64 -11.15 16.70
CA VAL A 62 -8.69 -10.10 16.71
C VAL A 62 -10.04 -10.58 16.21
N GLY A 63 -10.08 -11.76 15.56
CA GLY A 63 -11.27 -12.35 14.96
C GLY A 63 -11.40 -12.04 13.47
N ASP A 64 -12.38 -12.68 12.83
CA ASP A 64 -12.60 -12.61 11.37
C ASP A 64 -12.89 -11.19 10.85
N THR A 65 -13.38 -10.31 11.73
CA THR A 65 -13.65 -8.91 11.39
C THR A 65 -12.70 -7.98 12.13
N VAL A 66 -11.77 -7.40 11.39
CA VAL A 66 -10.80 -6.44 11.92
C VAL A 66 -11.46 -5.07 12.04
N THR A 67 -11.82 -4.68 13.27
CA THR A 67 -12.41 -3.37 13.58
C THR A 67 -11.55 -2.61 14.60
N PRO A 68 -11.71 -1.26 14.71
CA PRO A 68 -11.07 -0.52 15.78
C PRO A 68 -11.32 -1.13 17.17
N GLN A 69 -12.55 -1.56 17.44
CA GLN A 69 -12.95 -2.14 18.71
C GLN A 69 -12.25 -3.46 19.00
N THR A 70 -12.19 -4.37 17.99
CA THR A 70 -11.53 -5.68 18.17
C THR A 70 -10.03 -5.53 18.41
N VAL A 71 -9.37 -4.57 17.73
CA VAL A 71 -7.94 -4.27 17.92
C VAL A 71 -7.68 -3.65 19.29
N LEU A 72 -8.54 -2.74 19.76
CA LEU A 72 -8.39 -2.14 21.09
C LEU A 72 -8.63 -3.12 22.24
N ALA A 73 -9.55 -4.07 22.06
CA ALA A 73 -9.88 -5.11 23.03
C ALA A 73 -8.87 -6.28 23.06
N ALA A 74 -8.07 -6.44 22.01
CA ALA A 74 -7.13 -7.55 21.89
C ALA A 74 -6.05 -7.51 22.98
N ASP A 75 -5.73 -8.68 23.55
CA ASP A 75 -4.65 -8.83 24.52
C ASP A 75 -3.29 -8.58 23.89
N GLU A 76 -2.46 -7.74 24.52
CA GLU A 76 -1.16 -7.36 24.00
C GLU A 76 -0.20 -8.54 23.87
N THR A 77 -0.23 -9.47 24.83
CA THR A 77 0.63 -10.64 24.81
C THR A 77 0.28 -11.52 23.60
N ARG A 78 -1.00 -11.79 23.37
CA ARG A 78 -1.45 -12.55 22.19
C ARG A 78 -1.07 -11.88 20.87
N LEU A 79 -1.19 -10.56 20.77
CA LEU A 79 -0.75 -9.80 19.58
C LEU A 79 0.77 -9.93 19.36
N ARG A 80 1.55 -9.93 20.43
CA ARG A 80 3.01 -10.11 20.33
C ARG A 80 3.38 -11.56 19.99
N ASP A 81 2.67 -12.54 20.53
CA ASP A 81 2.85 -13.96 20.18
C ASP A 81 2.49 -14.24 18.72
N ALA A 82 1.59 -13.44 18.12
CA ALA A 82 1.31 -13.45 16.69
C ALA A 82 2.48 -12.92 15.82
N GLY A 83 3.55 -12.41 16.43
CA GLY A 83 4.75 -11.91 15.73
C GLY A 83 4.82 -10.40 15.59
N LEU A 84 3.94 -9.66 16.24
CA LEU A 84 3.98 -8.19 16.21
C LEU A 84 5.01 -7.65 17.21
N SER A 85 5.84 -6.70 16.78
CA SER A 85 6.68 -5.95 17.72
C SER A 85 5.80 -5.08 18.64
N ARG A 86 6.31 -4.74 19.83
CA ARG A 86 5.64 -3.80 20.73
C ARG A 86 5.25 -2.50 20.01
N THR A 87 6.15 -1.97 19.21
CA THR A 87 5.93 -0.74 18.44
C THR A 87 4.78 -0.90 17.43
N LYS A 88 4.69 -2.04 16.72
CA LYS A 88 3.56 -2.30 15.80
C LYS A 88 2.23 -2.43 16.53
N VAL A 89 2.20 -3.04 17.72
CA VAL A 89 0.98 -3.07 18.56
C VAL A 89 0.56 -1.65 18.95
N GLU A 90 1.51 -0.79 19.35
CA GLU A 90 1.22 0.62 19.64
C GLU A 90 0.67 1.36 18.41
N TYR A 91 1.21 1.11 17.21
CA TYR A 91 0.75 1.72 15.96
C TYR A 91 -0.66 1.26 15.57
N LEU A 92 -0.94 -0.05 15.67
CA LEU A 92 -2.27 -0.59 15.42
C LEU A 92 -3.31 -0.02 16.36
N ARG A 93 -2.98 0.13 17.64
CA ARG A 93 -3.85 0.77 18.63
C ARG A 93 -4.04 2.27 18.38
N ALA A 94 -2.99 2.97 17.92
CA ALA A 94 -3.11 4.38 17.53
C ALA A 94 -4.05 4.55 16.32
N ALA A 95 -3.90 3.71 15.30
CA ALA A 95 -4.80 3.68 14.16
C ALA A 95 -6.25 3.35 14.58
N ALA A 96 -6.42 2.38 15.49
CA ALA A 96 -7.75 2.01 15.99
C ALA A 96 -8.43 3.15 16.74
N ARG A 97 -7.69 3.92 17.56
CA ARG A 97 -8.26 5.10 18.22
C ARG A 97 -8.65 6.19 17.23
N ALA A 98 -7.80 6.45 16.23
CA ALA A 98 -8.07 7.46 15.23
C ALA A 98 -9.31 7.12 14.37
N PHE A 99 -9.52 5.83 14.06
CA PHE A 99 -10.70 5.38 13.30
C PHE A 99 -11.97 5.24 14.16
N ALA A 100 -11.82 5.18 15.47
CA ALA A 100 -12.96 5.20 16.41
C ALA A 100 -13.38 6.60 16.82
N ASP A 101 -12.61 7.62 16.46
CA ASP A 101 -12.90 9.02 16.76
C ASP A 101 -13.94 9.56 15.79
N GLU A 102 -15.08 10.01 16.33
CA GLU A 102 -16.20 10.55 15.57
C GLU A 102 -15.89 11.91 14.90
N GLU A 103 -14.85 12.61 15.34
CA GLU A 103 -14.43 13.91 14.76
C GLU A 103 -13.63 13.73 13.47
N THR A 104 -13.07 12.53 13.24
CA THR A 104 -12.25 12.20 12.07
C THR A 104 -12.88 11.11 11.23
N ASP A 105 -13.15 11.41 9.97
CA ASP A 105 -13.67 10.42 9.02
C ASP A 105 -12.57 9.94 8.07
N PHE A 106 -11.97 8.79 8.42
CA PHE A 106 -10.99 8.09 7.59
C PHE A 106 -11.62 7.03 6.67
N THR A 107 -12.94 7.01 6.53
CA THR A 107 -13.62 6.13 5.58
C THR A 107 -13.33 6.55 4.14
N ARG A 108 -13.63 5.65 3.19
CA ARG A 108 -13.56 5.99 1.77
C ARG A 108 -14.40 7.23 1.46
N ALA A 109 -15.62 7.30 1.96
CA ALA A 109 -16.54 8.42 1.73
C ALA A 109 -15.97 9.75 2.25
N GLY A 110 -15.42 9.76 3.48
CA GLY A 110 -14.87 10.97 4.09
C GLY A 110 -13.60 11.51 3.42
N LEU A 111 -12.89 10.67 2.65
CA LEU A 111 -11.63 11.04 2.03
C LEU A 111 -11.68 11.15 0.50
N THR A 112 -12.76 10.68 -0.16
CA THR A 112 -12.83 10.60 -1.64
C THR A 112 -12.64 11.96 -2.31
N ASP A 113 -13.24 13.02 -1.79
CA ASP A 113 -13.20 14.35 -2.41
C ASP A 113 -11.96 15.18 -2.01
N ARG A 114 -11.10 14.64 -1.15
CA ARG A 114 -9.87 15.32 -0.71
C ARG A 114 -8.73 15.09 -1.70
N SER A 115 -7.82 16.06 -1.82
CA SER A 115 -6.59 15.87 -2.58
C SER A 115 -5.68 14.81 -1.94
N ASP A 116 -4.84 14.16 -2.75
CA ASP A 116 -3.90 13.14 -2.26
C ASP A 116 -2.99 13.68 -1.16
N SER A 117 -2.51 14.95 -1.29
CA SER A 117 -1.71 15.59 -0.26
C SER A 117 -2.49 15.76 1.05
N ALA A 118 -3.74 16.22 0.99
CA ALA A 118 -4.58 16.39 2.17
C ALA A 118 -4.92 15.07 2.86
N VAL A 119 -5.05 13.97 2.09
CA VAL A 119 -5.22 12.62 2.65
C VAL A 119 -3.93 12.15 3.33
N ILE A 120 -2.78 12.32 2.68
CA ILE A 120 -1.48 11.97 3.26
C ILE A 120 -1.24 12.74 4.56
N ASP A 121 -1.45 14.05 4.56
CA ASP A 121 -1.28 14.91 5.74
C ASP A 121 -2.16 14.42 6.89
N SER A 122 -3.43 14.12 6.59
CA SER A 122 -4.39 13.64 7.58
C SER A 122 -4.00 12.27 8.16
N LEU A 123 -3.66 11.30 7.31
CA LEU A 123 -3.29 9.95 7.76
C LEU A 123 -1.96 9.94 8.53
N THR A 124 -1.01 10.80 8.17
CA THR A 124 0.30 10.86 8.84
C THR A 124 0.25 11.50 10.23
N THR A 125 -0.87 12.08 10.66
CA THR A 125 -1.10 12.46 12.07
C THR A 125 -1.20 11.23 12.97
N ILE A 126 -1.57 10.07 12.42
CA ILE A 126 -1.70 8.82 13.17
C ILE A 126 -0.30 8.28 13.46
N ARG A 127 0.01 8.06 14.74
CA ARG A 127 1.31 7.51 15.14
C ARG A 127 1.58 6.16 14.47
N GLY A 128 2.69 6.07 13.74
CA GLY A 128 3.11 4.87 13.01
C GLY A 128 2.62 4.80 11.57
N VAL A 129 1.83 5.77 11.12
CA VAL A 129 1.46 5.94 9.72
C VAL A 129 2.37 6.97 9.09
N GLY A 130 3.30 6.51 8.25
CA GLY A 130 4.15 7.37 7.44
C GLY A 130 3.62 7.54 6.03
N GLU A 131 4.32 8.36 5.22
CA GLU A 131 3.97 8.65 3.83
C GLU A 131 3.77 7.38 2.98
N TRP A 132 4.62 6.36 3.17
CA TRP A 132 4.46 5.09 2.46
C TRP A 132 3.12 4.41 2.79
N THR A 133 2.76 4.32 4.07
CA THR A 133 1.49 3.73 4.51
C THR A 133 0.29 4.53 3.98
N ALA A 134 0.38 5.86 3.99
CA ALA A 134 -0.65 6.73 3.45
C ALA A 134 -0.80 6.56 1.92
N ARG A 135 0.29 6.37 1.17
CA ARG A 135 0.23 6.07 -0.26
C ARG A 135 -0.38 4.71 -0.56
N MET A 136 -0.13 3.69 0.29
CA MET A 136 -0.82 2.40 0.18
C MET A 136 -2.34 2.57 0.40
N TYR A 137 -2.73 3.47 1.30
CA TYR A 137 -4.14 3.81 1.51
C TYR A 137 -4.77 4.48 0.28
N LEU A 138 -4.08 5.44 -0.35
CA LEU A 138 -4.51 6.06 -1.60
C LEU A 138 -4.75 5.02 -2.71
N ILE A 139 -3.81 4.08 -2.88
CA ILE A 139 -3.87 3.05 -3.93
C ILE A 139 -4.99 2.05 -3.67
N PHE A 140 -5.03 1.46 -2.47
CA PHE A 140 -5.86 0.29 -2.21
C PHE A 140 -7.21 0.60 -1.55
N VAL A 141 -7.38 1.77 -0.94
CA VAL A 141 -8.64 2.18 -0.32
C VAL A 141 -9.37 3.19 -1.18
N LEU A 142 -8.67 4.25 -1.59
CA LEU A 142 -9.27 5.34 -2.38
C LEU A 142 -9.19 5.11 -3.89
N GLU A 143 -8.53 4.05 -4.33
CA GLU A 143 -8.40 3.67 -5.76
C GLU A 143 -7.81 4.80 -6.62
N ARG A 144 -6.94 5.63 -6.03
CA ARG A 144 -6.30 6.72 -6.76
C ARG A 144 -5.47 6.16 -7.91
N PRO A 145 -5.75 6.56 -9.16
CA PRO A 145 -5.09 5.95 -10.32
C PRO A 145 -3.64 6.35 -10.48
N ASP A 146 -3.24 7.52 -9.97
CA ASP A 146 -1.96 8.15 -10.31
C ASP A 146 -1.02 8.35 -9.10
N VAL A 147 -0.80 7.29 -8.32
CA VAL A 147 0.10 7.29 -7.16
C VAL A 147 1.39 6.54 -7.48
N LEU A 148 2.55 7.19 -7.25
CA LEU A 148 3.88 6.57 -7.36
C LEU A 148 4.53 6.47 -5.97
N PRO A 149 4.56 5.29 -5.34
CA PRO A 149 5.02 5.13 -3.96
C PRO A 149 6.55 4.89 -3.87
N LEU A 150 7.38 5.89 -4.20
CA LEU A 150 8.85 5.78 -4.13
C LEU A 150 9.42 5.64 -2.71
N GLY A 151 8.57 5.62 -1.67
CA GLY A 151 8.93 5.15 -0.33
C GLY A 151 9.06 3.63 -0.24
N ASP A 152 8.44 2.90 -1.18
CA ASP A 152 8.45 1.44 -1.26
C ASP A 152 9.78 0.94 -1.84
N LEU A 153 10.41 -0.02 -1.14
CA LEU A 153 11.69 -0.58 -1.58
C LEU A 153 11.54 -1.44 -2.84
N ALA A 154 10.49 -2.27 -2.89
CA ALA A 154 10.25 -3.15 -4.03
C ALA A 154 9.97 -2.34 -5.31
N VAL A 155 9.24 -1.22 -5.20
CA VAL A 155 9.02 -0.31 -6.34
C VAL A 155 10.34 0.27 -6.83
N ARG A 156 11.20 0.77 -5.92
CA ARG A 156 12.50 1.31 -6.35
C ARG A 156 13.38 0.26 -7.00
N ARG A 157 13.52 -0.91 -6.36
CA ARG A 157 14.33 -2.02 -6.90
C ARG A 157 13.78 -2.53 -8.22
N GLY A 158 12.47 -2.70 -8.35
CA GLY A 158 11.85 -3.09 -9.60
C GLY A 158 12.09 -2.08 -10.72
N ILE A 159 12.02 -0.77 -10.45
CA ILE A 159 12.37 0.26 -11.43
C ILE A 159 13.86 0.19 -11.80
N GLU A 160 14.76 0.05 -10.83
CA GLU A 160 16.21 -0.10 -11.06
C GLU A 160 16.51 -1.33 -11.94
N THR A 161 15.93 -2.49 -11.64
CA THR A 161 16.08 -3.70 -12.45
C THR A 161 15.55 -3.50 -13.89
N LEU A 162 14.35 -2.93 -14.02
CA LEU A 162 13.69 -2.80 -15.33
C LEU A 162 14.34 -1.76 -16.24
N TYR A 163 14.82 -0.64 -15.71
CA TYR A 163 15.23 0.53 -16.49
C TYR A 163 16.72 0.84 -16.43
N ALA A 164 17.45 0.28 -15.48
CA ALA A 164 18.87 0.54 -15.26
C ALA A 164 19.71 -0.73 -15.05
N ASP A 165 19.22 -1.88 -15.49
CA ASP A 165 19.90 -3.19 -15.36
C ASP A 165 20.40 -3.47 -13.92
N GLY A 166 19.69 -2.93 -12.92
CA GLY A 166 20.00 -3.04 -11.49
C GLY A 166 20.89 -1.93 -10.92
N ASP A 167 21.37 -1.01 -11.73
CA ASP A 167 22.08 0.16 -11.25
C ASP A 167 21.16 1.11 -10.47
N SER A 168 21.71 1.79 -9.46
CA SER A 168 20.94 2.67 -8.60
C SER A 168 20.47 3.93 -9.32
N LEU A 169 19.19 4.24 -9.19
CA LEU A 169 18.56 5.45 -9.70
C LEU A 169 18.18 6.40 -8.55
N THR A 170 18.27 7.69 -8.82
CA THR A 170 17.71 8.72 -7.93
C THR A 170 16.18 8.71 -7.99
N ARG A 171 15.53 9.21 -6.94
CA ARG A 171 14.07 9.36 -6.96
C ARG A 171 13.57 10.34 -8.05
N ALA A 172 14.44 11.25 -8.51
CA ALA A 172 14.10 12.17 -9.61
C ALA A 172 14.04 11.40 -10.94
N GLU A 173 15.07 10.60 -11.25
CA GLU A 173 15.10 9.73 -12.43
C GLU A 173 13.93 8.72 -12.42
N MET A 174 13.63 8.12 -11.28
CA MET A 174 12.47 7.21 -11.16
C MET A 174 11.12 7.93 -11.44
N ARG A 175 10.99 9.21 -11.04
CA ARG A 175 9.80 10.01 -11.40
C ARG A 175 9.73 10.31 -12.89
N GLU A 176 10.87 10.61 -13.50
CA GLU A 176 10.96 10.88 -14.95
C GLU A 176 10.56 9.63 -15.75
N ILE A 177 11.07 8.45 -15.38
CA ILE A 177 10.66 7.18 -15.96
C ILE A 177 9.14 6.99 -15.85
N ALA A 178 8.59 7.21 -14.66
CA ALA A 178 7.17 6.98 -14.38
C ALA A 178 6.24 8.09 -14.94
N GLU A 179 6.74 9.12 -15.60
CA GLU A 179 5.90 10.11 -16.30
C GLU A 179 5.15 9.48 -17.48
N SER A 180 5.76 8.49 -18.15
CA SER A 180 5.11 7.74 -19.25
C SER A 180 3.91 6.89 -18.76
N TRP A 181 3.81 6.60 -17.46
CA TRP A 181 2.71 5.80 -16.90
C TRP A 181 1.49 6.65 -16.52
N ARG A 182 1.57 7.98 -16.59
CA ARG A 182 0.45 8.87 -16.28
C ARG A 182 -0.70 8.70 -17.25
N PRO A 183 -1.93 8.81 -16.75
CA PRO A 183 -2.35 9.06 -15.36
C PRO A 183 -2.57 7.78 -14.53
N TYR A 184 -1.90 6.68 -14.86
CA TYR A 184 -2.14 5.36 -14.31
C TYR A 184 -0.93 4.79 -13.54
N ARG A 185 -0.15 5.67 -12.85
CA ARG A 185 1.07 5.25 -12.12
C ARG A 185 0.80 4.22 -11.03
N SER A 186 -0.39 4.18 -10.42
CA SER A 186 -0.75 3.11 -9.50
C SER A 186 -0.79 1.75 -10.19
N ARG A 187 -1.31 1.68 -11.41
CA ARG A 187 -1.34 0.46 -12.21
C ARG A 187 0.07 0.09 -12.69
N GLY A 188 0.87 1.05 -13.15
CA GLY A 188 2.30 0.83 -13.47
C GLY A 188 3.07 0.26 -12.28
N THR A 189 2.83 0.80 -11.08
CA THR A 189 3.40 0.28 -9.82
C THR A 189 3.01 -1.19 -9.57
N ARG A 190 1.78 -1.60 -9.91
CA ARG A 190 1.32 -2.99 -9.74
C ARG A 190 2.13 -3.95 -10.62
N TYR A 191 2.45 -3.57 -11.85
CA TYR A 191 3.32 -4.35 -12.74
C TYR A 191 4.76 -4.39 -12.22
N VAL A 192 5.29 -3.29 -11.70
CA VAL A 192 6.64 -3.24 -11.09
C VAL A 192 6.73 -4.17 -9.88
N TRP A 193 5.70 -4.23 -9.02
CA TRP A 193 5.66 -5.19 -7.92
C TRP A 193 5.67 -6.63 -8.41
N ALA A 194 4.87 -6.97 -9.43
CA ALA A 194 4.85 -8.32 -9.98
C ALA A 194 6.22 -8.72 -10.54
N ALA A 195 6.86 -7.86 -11.31
CA ALA A 195 8.20 -8.11 -11.82
C ALA A 195 9.25 -8.30 -10.72
N TYR A 196 9.15 -7.55 -9.61
CA TYR A 196 10.07 -7.70 -8.47
C TYR A 196 9.83 -8.99 -7.67
N GLU A 197 8.61 -9.53 -7.67
CA GLU A 197 8.27 -10.78 -6.99
C GLU A 197 8.66 -12.03 -7.80
N ASP A 198 8.88 -11.89 -9.12
CA ASP A 198 9.32 -12.98 -10.01
C ASP A 198 10.85 -13.19 -9.96
N ASP A 199 11.65 -12.21 -9.51
CA ASP A 199 13.11 -12.26 -9.34
C ASP A 199 13.50 -12.93 -7.98
#